data_9044cb8b88547f61bd8afeab87590b14
#
_entry.id   9044cb8b88547f61bd8afeab87590b14
#
_cell.length_a   1.000
_cell.length_b   1.000
_cell.length_c   1.000
_cell.angle_alpha   90.00
_cell.angle_beta   90.00
_cell.angle_gamma   90.00
#
_symmetry.space_group_name_H-M   'P 1'
#
loop_
_entity.id
_entity.type
_entity.pdbx_description
1 polymer ?
#
loop_
_entity_poly.entity_id
_entity_poly.type
_entity_poly.pdbx_seq_one_letter_code
_entity_poly.pdbx_strand_id
1 'polypeptide(L)'
;LLYLVFQILPISIEFLKIFSPEKYRIISKLNIDSSYASISLAISSSFFQILNFITMLILVFIIKMFFYTERHKNRFYLFLSSLGFFSSIIAILFYLYGNPDLSIIKNTYYKNASTGFFINRTIFAVFLLFSLISSLELLRNFQIKFNKKKDNFFLKIYIRLFIVFITIGIVTSFSRIGNFLFLVTILSYLINEFYFKKIKNNSLKYIVILILLIDILIVGLYFGGSKIFDRFYFLSNEIDEIYSYDVNLSRFEIAKFGFFQLKNYLFFGYGTGSFQNLFQLNFSEISHLYANHAHSDLVEFIGEFGLFGCSLLLLSLLNFFINKNSYSFINIIILFYLII
;
A
#
# COMPACT_ATOMS: atom_id res chain seq x y z
N LEU A 1 -8.21 -0.46 -18.44
CA LEU A 1 -7.83 -1.62 -19.22
C LEU A 1 -7.55 -1.24 -20.69
N LEU A 2 -8.46 -0.54 -21.39
CA LEU A 2 -8.25 -0.14 -22.79
C LEU A 2 -6.98 0.68 -22.99
N TYR A 3 -6.67 1.57 -22.05
CA TYR A 3 -5.44 2.34 -22.09
C TYR A 3 -4.18 1.47 -21.95
N LEU A 4 -4.17 0.49 -21.05
CA LEU A 4 -3.06 -0.46 -20.91
C LEU A 4 -2.83 -1.28 -22.19
N VAL A 5 -3.92 -1.71 -22.82
CA VAL A 5 -3.84 -2.39 -24.12
C VAL A 5 -3.28 -1.46 -25.18
N PHE A 6 -3.70 -0.19 -25.21
CA PHE A 6 -3.17 0.81 -26.14
C PHE A 6 -1.65 1.00 -26.03
N GLN A 7 -1.09 0.95 -24.83
CA GLN A 7 0.36 1.06 -24.64
C GLN A 7 1.16 -0.09 -25.26
N ILE A 8 0.54 -1.27 -25.44
CA ILE A 8 1.19 -2.46 -26.01
C ILE A 8 0.97 -2.58 -27.50
N LEU A 9 -0.13 -2.04 -28.02
CA LEU A 9 -0.46 -2.16 -29.44
C LEU A 9 0.65 -1.60 -30.33
N PRO A 10 1.00 -2.31 -31.40
CA PRO A 10 1.93 -1.79 -32.40
C PRO A 10 1.27 -0.66 -33.18
N ILE A 11 1.81 0.54 -33.07
CA ILE A 11 1.42 1.73 -33.81
C ILE A 11 2.48 2.06 -34.88
N SER A 12 2.11 2.77 -35.94
CA SER A 12 3.09 3.16 -36.94
C SER A 12 4.14 4.10 -36.36
N ILE A 13 5.33 4.06 -36.93
CA ILE A 13 6.48 4.88 -36.48
C ILE A 13 6.14 6.38 -36.48
N GLU A 14 5.32 6.84 -37.40
CA GLU A 14 4.88 8.24 -37.46
C GLU A 14 4.06 8.63 -36.22
N PHE A 15 3.12 7.78 -35.82
CA PHE A 15 2.36 7.99 -34.59
C PHE A 15 3.23 7.82 -33.33
N LEU A 16 4.19 6.90 -33.36
CA LEU A 16 5.10 6.73 -32.24
C LEU A 16 5.93 7.99 -31.98
N LYS A 17 6.35 8.69 -33.04
CA LYS A 17 7.06 9.96 -32.92
C LYS A 17 6.27 11.02 -32.16
N ILE A 18 4.92 10.97 -32.27
CA ILE A 18 4.04 11.90 -31.54
C ILE A 18 3.79 11.42 -30.11
N PHE A 19 3.48 10.14 -29.94
CA PHE A 19 3.04 9.61 -28.63
C PHE A 19 4.20 9.28 -27.68
N SER A 20 5.33 8.84 -28.20
CA SER A 20 6.54 8.50 -27.44
C SER A 20 7.82 8.91 -28.18
N PRO A 21 8.13 10.22 -28.21
CA PRO A 21 9.28 10.75 -28.98
C PRO A 21 10.60 10.12 -28.56
N GLU A 22 10.80 9.87 -27.27
CA GLU A 22 12.05 9.30 -26.76
C GLU A 22 12.23 7.85 -27.20
N LYS A 23 11.16 7.03 -27.20
CA LYS A 23 11.24 5.68 -27.75
C LYS A 23 11.54 5.69 -29.26
N TYR A 24 10.90 6.59 -29.99
CA TYR A 24 11.24 6.80 -31.41
C TYR A 24 12.72 7.12 -31.58
N ARG A 25 13.28 8.00 -30.76
CA ARG A 25 14.71 8.35 -30.78
C ARG A 25 15.61 7.15 -30.47
N ILE A 26 15.22 6.28 -29.52
CA ILE A 26 15.95 5.04 -29.21
C ILE A 26 15.97 4.11 -30.43
N ILE A 27 14.81 3.85 -31.05
CA ILE A 27 14.69 3.00 -32.24
C ILE A 27 15.54 3.53 -33.40
N SER A 28 15.49 4.85 -33.67
CA SER A 28 16.26 5.47 -34.72
C SER A 28 17.76 5.41 -34.47
N LYS A 29 18.22 5.54 -33.22
CA LYS A 29 19.64 5.39 -32.86
C LYS A 29 20.16 3.97 -33.03
N LEU A 30 19.31 2.98 -32.81
CA LEU A 30 19.65 1.56 -32.93
C LEU A 30 19.54 1.05 -34.38
N ASN A 31 19.17 1.91 -35.34
CA ASN A 31 18.95 1.59 -36.76
C ASN A 31 18.03 0.35 -36.93
N ILE A 32 16.97 0.25 -36.10
CA ILE A 32 16.00 -0.84 -36.18
C ILE A 32 14.98 -0.48 -37.27
N ASP A 33 15.04 -1.18 -38.40
CA ASP A 33 14.05 -1.06 -39.49
C ASP A 33 12.74 -1.73 -39.10
N SER A 34 11.89 -1.00 -38.37
CA SER A 34 10.53 -1.45 -38.03
C SER A 34 9.52 -0.41 -38.48
N SER A 35 8.46 -0.86 -39.16
CA SER A 35 7.33 0.00 -39.57
C SER A 35 6.38 0.30 -38.42
N TYR A 36 6.39 -0.54 -37.38
CA TYR A 36 5.49 -0.48 -36.24
C TYR A 36 6.24 -0.72 -34.93
N ALA A 37 5.88 -0.01 -33.88
CA ALA A 37 6.34 -0.27 -32.53
C ALA A 37 5.30 0.14 -31.47
N SER A 38 5.38 -0.44 -30.28
CA SER A 38 4.50 -0.10 -29.15
C SER A 38 5.00 1.13 -28.40
N ILE A 39 4.14 1.78 -27.61
CA ILE A 39 4.55 2.85 -26.68
C ILE A 39 5.38 2.26 -25.52
N SER A 40 4.97 1.11 -24.99
CA SER A 40 5.69 0.46 -23.89
C SER A 40 7.12 0.08 -24.27
N LEU A 41 8.07 0.36 -23.37
CA LEU A 41 9.48 -0.04 -23.50
C LEU A 41 9.66 -1.56 -23.35
N ALA A 42 8.77 -2.22 -22.55
CA ALA A 42 8.81 -3.66 -22.31
C ALA A 42 7.42 -4.28 -22.48
N ILE A 43 7.13 -4.78 -23.68
CA ILE A 43 5.82 -5.36 -24.01
C ILE A 43 5.45 -6.53 -23.10
N SER A 44 6.40 -7.42 -22.81
CA SER A 44 6.18 -8.58 -21.95
C SER A 44 5.77 -8.17 -20.53
N SER A 45 6.50 -7.25 -19.92
CA SER A 45 6.19 -6.73 -18.57
C SER A 45 4.83 -6.04 -18.54
N SER A 46 4.52 -5.20 -19.54
CA SER A 46 3.22 -4.54 -19.64
C SER A 46 2.07 -5.54 -19.84
N PHE A 47 2.29 -6.60 -20.57
CA PHE A 47 1.29 -7.68 -20.73
C PHE A 47 1.01 -8.38 -19.39
N PHE A 48 2.03 -8.71 -18.60
CA PHE A 48 1.83 -9.25 -17.26
C PHE A 48 1.07 -8.30 -16.34
N GLN A 49 1.32 -6.99 -16.43
CA GLN A 49 0.55 -6.00 -15.68
C GLN A 49 -0.92 -5.91 -16.11
N ILE A 50 -1.22 -6.10 -17.39
CA ILE A 50 -2.61 -6.22 -17.85
C ILE A 50 -3.29 -7.45 -17.25
N LEU A 51 -2.63 -8.60 -17.20
CA LEU A 51 -3.16 -9.80 -16.56
C LEU A 51 -3.42 -9.57 -15.07
N ASN A 52 -2.48 -8.94 -14.37
CA ASN A 52 -2.66 -8.56 -12.97
C ASN A 52 -3.87 -7.64 -12.78
N PHE A 53 -4.04 -6.66 -13.66
CA PHE A 53 -5.20 -5.75 -13.61
C PHE A 53 -6.52 -6.49 -13.86
N ILE A 54 -6.55 -7.43 -14.81
CA ILE A 54 -7.73 -8.26 -15.07
C ILE A 54 -8.05 -9.13 -13.84
N THR A 55 -7.05 -9.76 -13.22
CA THR A 55 -7.26 -10.56 -12.01
C THR A 55 -7.83 -9.72 -10.87
N MET A 56 -7.35 -8.49 -10.68
CA MET A 56 -7.91 -7.56 -9.70
C MET A 56 -9.35 -7.17 -9.99
N LEU A 57 -9.71 -6.91 -11.26
CA LEU A 57 -11.09 -6.65 -11.66
C LEU A 57 -12.01 -7.84 -11.39
N ILE A 58 -11.58 -9.05 -11.71
CA ILE A 58 -12.33 -10.28 -11.41
C ILE A 58 -12.53 -10.42 -9.90
N LEU A 59 -11.48 -10.19 -9.10
CA LEU A 59 -11.54 -10.25 -7.65
C LEU A 59 -12.55 -9.23 -7.08
N VAL A 60 -12.52 -7.98 -7.57
CA VAL A 60 -13.50 -6.94 -7.18
C VAL A 60 -14.93 -7.36 -7.53
N PHE A 61 -15.12 -7.97 -8.71
CA PHE A 61 -16.43 -8.47 -9.13
C PHE A 61 -16.94 -9.59 -8.22
N ILE A 62 -16.08 -10.56 -7.91
CA ILE A 62 -16.37 -11.66 -6.96
C ILE A 62 -16.73 -11.10 -5.58
N ILE A 63 -15.93 -10.17 -5.06
CA ILE A 63 -16.20 -9.51 -3.77
C ILE A 63 -17.56 -8.85 -3.79
N LYS A 64 -17.89 -8.11 -4.85
CA LYS A 64 -19.18 -7.43 -4.98
C LYS A 64 -20.36 -8.41 -5.00
N MET A 65 -20.21 -9.55 -5.66
CA MET A 65 -21.24 -10.60 -5.69
C MET A 65 -21.43 -11.27 -4.32
N PHE A 66 -20.33 -11.68 -3.67
CA PHE A 66 -20.42 -12.42 -2.40
C PHE A 66 -20.80 -11.54 -1.21
N PHE A 67 -20.36 -10.27 -1.20
CA PHE A 67 -20.61 -9.36 -0.07
C PHE A 67 -21.85 -8.46 -0.24
N TYR A 68 -22.82 -8.90 -1.02
CA TYR A 68 -24.07 -8.17 -1.19
C TYR A 68 -24.87 -8.04 0.12
N THR A 69 -24.87 -9.06 0.97
CA THR A 69 -25.61 -9.05 2.24
C THR A 69 -24.74 -8.63 3.44
N GLU A 70 -25.29 -7.88 4.37
CA GLU A 70 -24.63 -7.49 5.62
C GLU A 70 -24.14 -8.69 6.45
N ARG A 71 -24.84 -9.84 6.36
CA ARG A 71 -24.45 -11.07 7.05
C ARG A 71 -23.11 -11.60 6.50
N HIS A 72 -22.94 -11.61 5.19
CA HIS A 72 -21.70 -12.06 4.56
C HIS A 72 -20.54 -11.08 4.85
N LYS A 73 -20.80 -9.75 4.81
CA LYS A 73 -19.82 -8.75 5.21
C LYS A 73 -19.32 -8.96 6.64
N ASN A 74 -20.22 -9.16 7.59
CA ASN A 74 -19.84 -9.37 8.98
C ASN A 74 -19.05 -10.67 9.20
N ARG A 75 -19.37 -11.74 8.45
CA ARG A 75 -18.57 -12.98 8.47
C ARG A 75 -17.17 -12.76 7.93
N PHE A 76 -17.05 -12.00 6.85
CA PHE A 76 -15.75 -11.66 6.29
C PHE A 76 -14.92 -10.78 7.24
N TYR A 77 -15.54 -9.77 7.84
CA TYR A 77 -14.87 -8.95 8.85
C TYR A 77 -14.41 -9.80 10.05
N LEU A 78 -15.22 -10.75 10.50
CA LEU A 78 -14.83 -11.66 11.57
C LEU A 78 -13.65 -12.54 11.16
N PHE A 79 -13.69 -13.09 9.97
CA PHE A 79 -12.60 -13.90 9.42
C PHE A 79 -11.30 -13.11 9.32
N LEU A 80 -11.32 -11.91 8.72
CA LEU A 80 -10.14 -11.06 8.58
C LEU A 80 -9.60 -10.59 9.93
N SER A 81 -10.49 -10.25 10.86
CA SER A 81 -10.12 -9.88 12.25
C SER A 81 -9.45 -11.04 12.99
N SER A 82 -9.97 -12.26 12.85
CA SER A 82 -9.36 -13.44 13.48
C SER A 82 -8.01 -13.78 12.88
N LEU A 83 -7.86 -13.70 11.54
CA LEU A 83 -6.57 -13.88 10.89
C LEU A 83 -5.53 -12.86 11.37
N GLY A 84 -5.92 -11.58 11.47
CA GLY A 84 -5.05 -10.55 12.00
C GLY A 84 -4.65 -10.79 13.46
N PHE A 85 -5.58 -11.23 14.29
CA PHE A 85 -5.32 -11.59 15.69
C PHE A 85 -4.29 -12.72 15.81
N PHE A 86 -4.49 -13.83 15.11
CA PHE A 86 -3.53 -14.95 15.15
C PHE A 86 -2.18 -14.57 14.57
N SER A 87 -2.17 -13.85 13.44
CA SER A 87 -0.93 -13.36 12.84
C SER A 87 -0.16 -12.42 13.78
N SER A 88 -0.86 -11.54 14.51
CA SER A 88 -0.22 -10.63 15.46
C SER A 88 0.38 -11.37 16.65
N ILE A 89 -0.33 -12.35 17.22
CA ILE A 89 0.21 -13.18 18.31
C ILE A 89 1.48 -13.90 17.87
N ILE A 90 1.44 -14.57 16.72
CA ILE A 90 2.60 -15.29 16.20
C ILE A 90 3.79 -14.34 15.96
N ALA A 91 3.51 -13.18 15.37
CA ALA A 91 4.53 -12.18 15.11
C ALA A 91 5.17 -11.62 16.39
N ILE A 92 4.36 -11.35 17.42
CA ILE A 92 4.85 -10.89 18.72
C ILE A 92 5.69 -11.99 19.40
N LEU A 93 5.24 -13.24 19.38
CA LEU A 93 5.99 -14.37 19.93
C LEU A 93 7.33 -14.54 19.22
N PHE A 94 7.35 -14.52 17.88
CA PHE A 94 8.60 -14.61 17.11
C PHE A 94 9.54 -13.46 17.44
N TYR A 95 9.04 -12.24 17.54
CA TYR A 95 9.83 -11.07 17.92
C TYR A 95 10.45 -11.24 19.30
N LEU A 96 9.72 -11.73 20.28
CA LEU A 96 10.23 -11.98 21.64
C LEU A 96 11.29 -13.08 21.68
N TYR A 97 11.23 -14.07 20.80
CA TYR A 97 12.23 -15.11 20.63
C TYR A 97 13.39 -14.74 19.69
N GLY A 98 13.50 -13.46 19.29
CA GLY A 98 14.56 -12.96 18.41
C GLY A 98 14.40 -13.33 16.93
N ASN A 99 13.17 -13.58 16.50
CA ASN A 99 12.82 -13.98 15.12
C ASN A 99 13.65 -15.17 14.63
N PRO A 100 13.46 -16.37 15.18
CA PRO A 100 14.21 -17.55 14.80
C PRO A 100 13.97 -17.91 13.32
N ASP A 101 15.02 -18.35 12.65
CA ASP A 101 14.92 -18.88 11.28
C ASP A 101 14.19 -20.23 11.32
N LEU A 102 12.99 -20.25 10.77
CA LEU A 102 12.24 -21.49 10.55
C LEU A 102 12.62 -22.09 9.21
N SER A 103 12.54 -23.43 9.08
CA SER A 103 12.89 -24.14 7.84
C SER A 103 12.16 -23.62 6.58
N ILE A 104 10.94 -23.07 6.77
CA ILE A 104 10.09 -22.54 5.70
C ILE A 104 10.23 -21.02 5.57
N ILE A 105 10.50 -20.30 6.67
CA ILE A 105 10.55 -18.84 6.71
C ILE A 105 11.92 -18.42 7.22
N LYS A 106 12.77 -17.95 6.32
CA LYS A 106 14.05 -17.36 6.66
C LYS A 106 13.86 -15.85 6.84
N ASN A 107 13.81 -15.40 8.10
CA ASN A 107 13.66 -13.97 8.41
C ASN A 107 15.05 -13.34 8.55
N THR A 108 15.75 -13.19 7.43
CA THR A 108 17.15 -12.71 7.42
C THR A 108 17.25 -11.19 7.59
N TYR A 109 16.23 -10.43 7.23
CA TYR A 109 16.32 -8.97 7.12
C TYR A 109 15.82 -8.19 8.36
N TYR A 110 14.83 -8.73 9.10
CA TYR A 110 14.14 -7.97 10.14
C TYR A 110 14.16 -8.65 11.51
N LYS A 111 15.35 -8.94 12.03
CA LYS A 111 15.49 -9.59 13.35
C LYS A 111 14.91 -8.76 14.50
N ASN A 112 14.93 -7.43 14.38
CA ASN A 112 14.49 -6.49 15.42
C ASN A 112 13.07 -5.93 15.20
N ALA A 113 12.20 -6.60 14.43
CA ALA A 113 10.82 -6.17 14.19
C ALA A 113 9.88 -7.37 14.10
N SER A 114 8.63 -7.21 14.51
CA SER A 114 7.62 -8.26 14.32
C SER A 114 7.17 -8.29 12.86
N THR A 115 7.31 -9.43 12.21
CA THR A 115 6.88 -9.66 10.82
C THR A 115 6.02 -10.90 10.67
N GLY A 116 6.01 -11.79 11.66
CA GLY A 116 5.29 -13.06 11.61
C GLY A 116 5.70 -13.89 10.39
N PHE A 117 4.73 -14.24 9.57
CA PHE A 117 4.95 -15.01 8.33
C PHE A 117 5.31 -14.13 7.11
N PHE A 118 5.36 -12.81 7.28
CA PHE A 118 5.66 -11.90 6.18
C PHE A 118 7.14 -11.60 6.09
N ILE A 119 7.69 -11.59 4.88
CA ILE A 119 9.09 -11.22 4.64
C ILE A 119 9.29 -9.71 4.91
N ASN A 120 8.29 -8.88 4.55
CA ASN A 120 8.36 -7.44 4.69
C ASN A 120 7.47 -6.94 5.83
N ARG A 121 8.08 -6.22 6.79
CA ARG A 121 7.39 -5.64 7.95
C ARG A 121 6.31 -4.63 7.56
N THR A 122 6.48 -3.91 6.45
CA THR A 122 5.49 -2.92 5.98
C THR A 122 4.24 -3.62 5.46
N ILE A 123 4.40 -4.69 4.65
CA ILE A 123 3.28 -5.50 4.16
C ILE A 123 2.53 -6.13 5.33
N PHE A 124 3.26 -6.63 6.34
CA PHE A 124 2.65 -7.15 7.55
C PHE A 124 1.82 -6.10 8.29
N ALA A 125 2.36 -4.89 8.49
CA ALA A 125 1.65 -3.80 9.15
C ALA A 125 0.39 -3.40 8.38
N VAL A 126 0.45 -3.30 7.05
CA VAL A 126 -0.71 -3.00 6.19
C VAL A 126 -1.78 -4.10 6.29
N PHE A 127 -1.39 -5.37 6.28
CA PHE A 127 -2.32 -6.49 6.51
C PHE A 127 -3.04 -6.38 7.86
N LEU A 128 -2.29 -6.07 8.91
CA LEU A 128 -2.86 -5.86 10.25
C LEU A 128 -3.79 -4.64 10.30
N LEU A 129 -3.50 -3.58 9.55
CA LEU A 129 -4.38 -2.41 9.43
C LEU A 129 -5.73 -2.77 8.79
N PHE A 130 -5.77 -3.58 7.74
CA PHE A 130 -7.02 -4.08 7.18
C PHE A 130 -7.80 -4.92 8.20
N SER A 131 -7.10 -5.72 8.99
CA SER A 131 -7.69 -6.52 10.06
C SER A 131 -8.24 -5.65 11.20
N LEU A 132 -7.54 -4.55 11.53
CA LEU A 132 -7.99 -3.55 12.51
C LEU A 132 -9.28 -2.84 12.05
N ILE A 133 -9.31 -2.37 10.80
CA ILE A 133 -10.49 -1.72 10.22
C ILE A 133 -11.69 -2.68 10.25
N SER A 134 -11.46 -3.93 9.90
CA SER A 134 -12.50 -4.97 9.93
C SER A 134 -13.02 -5.22 11.36
N SER A 135 -12.13 -5.23 12.36
CA SER A 135 -12.49 -5.38 13.77
C SER A 135 -13.30 -4.19 14.28
N LEU A 136 -12.91 -2.95 13.91
CA LEU A 136 -13.64 -1.73 14.28
C LEU A 136 -15.04 -1.69 13.65
N GLU A 137 -15.16 -2.03 12.36
CA GLU A 137 -16.46 -2.10 11.69
C GLU A 137 -17.37 -3.20 12.27
N LEU A 138 -16.78 -4.35 12.59
CA LEU A 138 -17.51 -5.44 13.23
C LEU A 138 -18.03 -5.01 14.59
N LEU A 139 -17.20 -4.39 15.44
CA LEU A 139 -17.59 -3.85 16.74
C LEU A 139 -18.73 -2.83 16.61
N ARG A 140 -18.64 -1.92 15.62
CA ARG A 140 -19.67 -0.95 15.31
C ARG A 140 -21.00 -1.61 14.93
N ASN A 141 -20.97 -2.56 14.00
CA ASN A 141 -22.17 -3.26 13.54
C ASN A 141 -22.88 -4.03 14.67
N PHE A 142 -22.12 -4.65 15.57
CA PHE A 142 -22.68 -5.33 16.74
C PHE A 142 -23.24 -4.36 17.78
N GLN A 143 -22.74 -3.14 17.89
CA GLN A 143 -23.30 -2.15 18.79
C GLN A 143 -24.62 -1.57 18.28
N ILE A 144 -24.71 -1.26 16.99
CA ILE A 144 -25.90 -0.63 16.39
C ILE A 144 -27.07 -1.62 16.32
N LYS A 145 -26.84 -2.85 15.84
CA LYS A 145 -27.91 -3.82 15.57
C LYS A 145 -28.38 -4.60 16.80
N PHE A 146 -27.55 -4.75 17.82
CA PHE A 146 -27.78 -5.71 18.91
C PHE A 146 -27.80 -5.11 20.31
N ASN A 147 -28.15 -3.83 20.44
CA ASN A 147 -28.28 -3.18 21.75
C ASN A 147 -29.37 -3.85 22.65
N LYS A 148 -30.17 -4.78 22.10
CA LYS A 148 -31.32 -5.42 22.80
C LYS A 148 -31.09 -6.88 23.20
N LYS A 149 -29.97 -7.56 22.83
CA LYS A 149 -29.73 -8.97 23.17
C LYS A 149 -28.48 -9.16 24.03
N LYS A 150 -28.60 -9.80 25.17
CA LYS A 150 -27.51 -10.18 26.09
C LYS A 150 -26.48 -11.12 25.47
N ASP A 151 -26.86 -11.88 24.43
CA ASP A 151 -26.07 -12.98 23.85
C ASP A 151 -24.77 -12.57 23.13
N ASN A 152 -24.56 -11.26 22.89
CA ASN A 152 -23.38 -10.80 22.17
C ASN A 152 -22.31 -10.15 23.06
N PHE A 153 -22.42 -10.28 24.38
CA PHE A 153 -21.46 -9.70 25.32
C PHE A 153 -20.06 -10.27 25.13
N PHE A 154 -19.95 -11.59 25.12
CA PHE A 154 -18.65 -12.28 24.92
C PHE A 154 -18.04 -11.96 23.56
N LEU A 155 -18.84 -11.93 22.49
CA LEU A 155 -18.34 -11.60 21.17
C LEU A 155 -17.73 -10.18 21.12
N LYS A 156 -18.34 -9.21 21.80
CA LYS A 156 -17.79 -7.85 21.92
C LYS A 156 -16.47 -7.84 22.67
N ILE A 157 -16.31 -8.66 23.70
CA ILE A 157 -15.05 -8.80 24.43
C ILE A 157 -13.98 -9.39 23.53
N TYR A 158 -14.29 -10.48 22.79
CA TYR A 158 -13.32 -11.07 21.86
C TYR A 158 -12.86 -10.10 20.78
N ILE A 159 -13.78 -9.32 20.20
CA ILE A 159 -13.41 -8.33 19.18
C ILE A 159 -12.49 -7.25 19.77
N ARG A 160 -12.73 -6.80 21.00
CA ARG A 160 -11.85 -5.84 21.69
C ARG A 160 -10.47 -6.42 21.92
N LEU A 161 -10.40 -7.68 22.33
CA LEU A 161 -9.13 -8.39 22.49
C LEU A 161 -8.40 -8.52 21.16
N PHE A 162 -9.10 -8.80 20.05
CA PHE A 162 -8.50 -8.80 18.71
C PHE A 162 -7.88 -7.44 18.37
N ILE A 163 -8.60 -6.35 18.62
CA ILE A 163 -8.12 -5.00 18.38
C ILE A 163 -6.82 -4.76 19.15
N VAL A 164 -6.75 -5.10 20.44
CA VAL A 164 -5.56 -4.88 21.27
C VAL A 164 -4.35 -5.64 20.71
N PHE A 165 -4.48 -6.92 20.38
CA PHE A 165 -3.35 -7.70 19.87
C PHE A 165 -2.92 -7.25 18.46
N ILE A 166 -3.87 -6.87 17.61
CA ILE A 166 -3.59 -6.34 16.27
C ILE A 166 -2.82 -5.03 16.38
N THR A 167 -3.22 -4.11 17.28
CA THR A 167 -2.53 -2.82 17.48
C THR A 167 -1.11 -3.01 18.00
N ILE A 168 -0.91 -3.91 18.98
CA ILE A 168 0.43 -4.28 19.44
C ILE A 168 1.28 -4.81 18.27
N GLY A 169 0.72 -5.68 17.42
CA GLY A 169 1.41 -6.21 16.24
C GLY A 169 1.82 -5.14 15.25
N ILE A 170 0.96 -4.13 15.00
CA ILE A 170 1.29 -2.99 14.12
C ILE A 170 2.46 -2.19 14.69
N VAL A 171 2.38 -1.83 15.96
CA VAL A 171 3.40 -1.02 16.63
C VAL A 171 4.75 -1.75 16.66
N THR A 172 4.76 -3.03 17.04
CA THR A 172 5.98 -3.86 17.12
C THR A 172 6.57 -4.20 15.74
N SER A 173 5.86 -3.96 14.65
CA SER A 173 6.41 -4.07 13.30
C SER A 173 7.49 -3.03 13.02
N PHE A 174 7.51 -1.92 13.77
CA PHE A 174 8.41 -0.77 13.57
C PHE A 174 8.42 -0.26 12.12
N SER A 175 7.32 -0.45 11.37
CA SER A 175 7.17 0.11 10.04
C SER A 175 6.76 1.57 10.13
N ARG A 176 7.56 2.50 9.56
CA ARG A 176 7.25 3.94 9.54
C ARG A 176 5.90 4.20 8.88
N ILE A 177 5.70 3.63 7.69
CA ILE A 177 4.46 3.74 6.90
C ILE A 177 3.31 3.07 7.64
N GLY A 178 3.52 1.86 8.18
CA GLY A 178 2.49 1.14 8.92
C GLY A 178 1.98 1.93 10.14
N ASN A 179 2.88 2.50 10.95
CA ASN A 179 2.51 3.29 12.12
C ASN A 179 1.87 4.64 11.73
N PHE A 180 2.32 5.28 10.65
CA PHE A 180 1.68 6.49 10.13
C PHE A 180 0.25 6.21 9.67
N LEU A 181 0.05 5.16 8.85
CA LEU A 181 -1.27 4.72 8.41
C LEU A 181 -2.19 4.32 9.57
N PHE A 182 -1.63 3.72 10.62
CA PHE A 182 -2.35 3.41 11.84
C PHE A 182 -2.93 4.68 12.49
N LEU A 183 -2.10 5.73 12.67
CA LEU A 183 -2.57 7.01 13.20
C LEU A 183 -3.66 7.63 12.31
N VAL A 184 -3.44 7.66 10.99
CA VAL A 184 -4.43 8.15 10.03
C VAL A 184 -5.74 7.37 10.12
N THR A 185 -5.68 6.05 10.25
CA THR A 185 -6.85 5.18 10.39
C THR A 185 -7.65 5.50 11.64
N ILE A 186 -6.99 5.61 12.78
CA ILE A 186 -7.63 5.93 14.06
C ILE A 186 -8.23 7.34 14.05
N LEU A 187 -7.49 8.33 13.56
CA LEU A 187 -7.99 9.71 13.43
C LEU A 187 -9.21 9.78 12.51
N SER A 188 -9.15 9.12 11.35
CA SER A 188 -10.28 9.06 10.42
C SER A 188 -11.50 8.38 11.05
N TYR A 189 -11.29 7.33 11.83
CA TYR A 189 -12.37 6.67 12.57
C TYR A 189 -12.98 7.60 13.62
N LEU A 190 -12.17 8.30 14.38
CA LEU A 190 -12.64 9.28 15.37
C LEU A 190 -13.43 10.41 14.72
N ILE A 191 -12.91 11.00 13.65
CA ILE A 191 -13.60 12.08 12.90
C ILE A 191 -14.95 11.59 12.38
N ASN A 192 -15.00 10.39 11.80
CA ASN A 192 -16.24 9.83 11.28
C ASN A 192 -17.30 9.61 12.38
N GLU A 193 -16.91 9.06 13.53
CA GLU A 193 -17.81 8.83 14.64
C GLU A 193 -18.25 10.11 15.36
N PHE A 194 -17.34 11.11 15.49
CA PHE A 194 -17.64 12.36 16.18
C PHE A 194 -18.42 13.35 15.31
N TYR A 195 -18.05 13.48 14.04
CA TYR A 195 -18.53 14.56 13.18
C TYR A 195 -19.70 14.16 12.30
N PHE A 196 -19.61 13.01 11.63
CA PHE A 196 -20.60 12.64 10.62
C PHE A 196 -21.79 11.84 11.17
N LYS A 197 -21.62 11.01 12.17
CA LYS A 197 -22.69 10.09 12.61
C LYS A 197 -23.43 10.49 13.86
N LYS A 198 -23.00 11.52 14.60
CA LYS A 198 -23.63 11.99 15.86
C LYS A 198 -24.12 10.84 16.77
N ILE A 199 -23.42 9.71 16.76
CA ILE A 199 -23.83 8.55 17.53
C ILE A 199 -23.64 8.86 19.01
N LYS A 200 -24.74 8.83 19.75
CA LYS A 200 -24.81 9.06 21.21
C LYS A 200 -24.04 8.06 22.07
N ASN A 201 -23.40 7.06 21.47
CA ASN A 201 -22.78 5.96 22.21
C ASN A 201 -21.34 6.28 22.62
N ASN A 202 -21.20 6.81 23.83
CA ASN A 202 -19.91 7.18 24.41
C ASN A 202 -18.92 6.02 24.55
N SER A 203 -19.41 4.76 24.67
CA SER A 203 -18.54 3.60 24.92
C SER A 203 -17.53 3.29 23.83
N LEU A 204 -17.84 3.51 22.54
CA LEU A 204 -16.88 3.33 21.43
C LEU A 204 -15.77 4.37 21.46
N LYS A 205 -16.14 5.62 21.76
CA LYS A 205 -15.17 6.73 21.85
C LYS A 205 -14.11 6.42 22.90
N TYR A 206 -14.55 5.99 24.09
CA TYR A 206 -13.62 5.65 25.18
C TYR A 206 -12.75 4.43 24.84
N ILE A 207 -13.26 3.44 24.11
CA ILE A 207 -12.47 2.28 23.70
C ILE A 207 -11.36 2.70 22.71
N VAL A 208 -11.67 3.52 21.73
CA VAL A 208 -10.67 3.98 20.77
C VAL A 208 -9.61 4.85 21.45
N ILE A 209 -10.03 5.74 22.35
CA ILE A 209 -9.10 6.55 23.15
C ILE A 209 -8.24 5.65 24.06
N LEU A 210 -8.84 4.65 24.70
CA LEU A 210 -8.13 3.70 25.54
C LEU A 210 -7.10 2.89 24.75
N ILE A 211 -7.44 2.45 23.53
CA ILE A 211 -6.51 1.75 22.63
C ILE A 211 -5.31 2.64 22.31
N LEU A 212 -5.55 3.90 21.93
CA LEU A 212 -4.47 4.86 21.67
C LEU A 212 -3.57 5.08 22.88
N LEU A 213 -4.15 5.21 24.08
CA LEU A 213 -3.39 5.36 25.31
C LEU A 213 -2.56 4.11 25.64
N ILE A 214 -3.14 2.92 25.48
CA ILE A 214 -2.41 1.66 25.69
C ILE A 214 -1.26 1.54 24.70
N ASP A 215 -1.47 1.87 23.42
CA ASP A 215 -0.41 1.83 22.41
C ASP A 215 0.71 2.81 22.70
N ILE A 216 0.40 4.04 23.11
CA ILE A 216 1.38 5.05 23.53
C ILE A 216 2.16 4.57 24.76
N LEU A 217 1.48 3.94 25.73
CA LEU A 217 2.11 3.40 26.92
C LEU A 217 3.02 2.20 26.60
N ILE A 218 2.57 1.27 25.77
CA ILE A 218 3.37 0.11 25.36
C ILE A 218 4.61 0.57 24.58
N VAL A 219 4.43 1.48 23.64
CA VAL A 219 5.53 2.04 22.85
C VAL A 219 6.51 2.82 23.73
N GLY A 220 5.99 3.66 24.62
CA GLY A 220 6.83 4.49 25.49
C GLY A 220 7.58 3.72 26.58
N LEU A 221 6.91 2.77 27.24
CA LEU A 221 7.46 2.04 28.40
C LEU A 221 8.29 0.82 28.00
N TYR A 222 7.85 0.07 27.00
CA TYR A 222 8.49 -1.22 26.67
C TYR A 222 9.57 -1.09 25.58
N PHE A 223 9.37 -0.25 24.60
CA PHE A 223 10.31 -0.10 23.50
C PHE A 223 11.25 1.10 23.64
N GLY A 224 11.02 1.96 24.62
CA GLY A 224 11.75 3.21 24.79
C GLY A 224 11.52 4.13 23.57
N GLY A 225 11.07 5.34 23.81
CA GLY A 225 10.87 6.32 22.74
C GLY A 225 12.06 6.49 21.80
N SER A 226 13.30 6.22 22.29
CA SER A 226 14.55 6.26 21.54
C SER A 226 14.48 5.44 20.24
N LYS A 227 14.07 4.17 20.26
CA LYS A 227 14.04 3.33 19.04
C LYS A 227 13.11 3.82 17.93
N ILE A 228 12.04 4.53 18.27
CA ILE A 228 11.14 5.13 17.29
C ILE A 228 11.74 6.46 16.82
N PHE A 229 12.21 7.29 17.75
CA PHE A 229 12.89 8.54 17.43
C PHE A 229 14.18 8.33 16.65
N ASP A 230 15.00 7.35 16.99
CA ASP A 230 16.21 7.00 16.25
C ASP A 230 15.90 6.67 14.79
N ARG A 231 14.80 5.99 14.49
CA ARG A 231 14.40 5.70 13.11
C ARG A 231 13.90 6.91 12.33
N PHE A 232 13.36 7.92 13.00
CA PHE A 232 13.08 9.22 12.35
C PHE A 232 14.36 10.05 12.21
N TYR A 233 15.30 9.92 13.15
CA TYR A 233 16.59 10.59 13.10
C TYR A 233 17.50 10.00 12.00
N PHE A 234 17.48 8.68 11.80
CA PHE A 234 18.18 8.03 10.67
C PHE A 234 17.68 8.45 9.29
N LEU A 235 16.52 9.09 9.19
CA LEU A 235 16.08 9.74 7.94
C LEU A 235 16.99 10.89 7.54
N SER A 236 17.51 11.68 8.49
CA SER A 236 18.48 12.73 8.22
C SER A 236 19.82 12.14 7.80
N ASN A 237 20.27 11.07 8.43
CA ASN A 237 21.52 10.39 8.08
C ASN A 237 21.44 9.67 6.73
N GLU A 238 20.28 9.04 6.40
CA GLU A 238 20.06 8.50 5.05
C GLU A 238 20.11 9.61 3.98
N ILE A 239 19.76 10.85 4.33
CA ILE A 239 19.88 12.01 3.46
C ILE A 239 21.33 12.51 3.40
N ASP A 240 22.07 12.46 4.50
CA ASP A 240 23.47 12.88 4.58
C ASP A 240 24.42 11.85 3.93
N GLU A 241 24.12 10.54 3.98
CA GLU A 241 24.82 9.48 3.23
C GLU A 241 24.69 9.63 1.69
N ILE A 242 23.67 10.33 1.22
CA ILE A 242 23.50 10.66 -0.22
C ILE A 242 24.63 11.53 -0.74
N TYR A 243 25.33 12.25 0.11
CA TYR A 243 26.49 13.09 -0.25
C TYR A 243 27.84 12.38 -0.13
N SER A 244 27.87 11.14 0.39
CA SER A 244 29.09 10.33 0.40
C SER A 244 29.20 9.51 -0.88
N TYR A 245 30.36 9.64 -1.56
CA TYR A 245 30.69 9.09 -2.88
C TYR A 245 30.81 7.55 -2.93
N ASP A 246 30.12 6.80 -2.08
CA ASP A 246 30.11 5.35 -2.14
C ASP A 246 29.01 4.83 -3.06
N VAL A 247 29.44 4.00 -4.02
CA VAL A 247 28.73 3.47 -5.20
C VAL A 247 27.57 2.51 -4.83
N ASN A 248 26.82 2.81 -3.80
CA ASN A 248 25.58 2.13 -3.48
C ASN A 248 24.40 2.98 -3.95
N LEU A 249 23.77 2.60 -5.06
CA LEU A 249 22.53 3.24 -5.54
C LEU A 249 21.51 3.36 -4.38
N SER A 250 21.44 4.55 -3.82
CA SER A 250 20.44 4.83 -2.80
C SER A 250 19.04 4.83 -3.43
N ARG A 251 18.03 4.49 -2.63
CA ARG A 251 16.62 4.56 -3.09
C ARG A 251 16.26 5.94 -3.63
N PHE A 252 16.87 6.97 -3.06
CA PHE A 252 16.65 8.35 -3.46
C PHE A 252 17.22 8.65 -4.86
N GLU A 253 18.39 8.14 -5.17
CA GLU A 253 19.01 8.32 -6.52
C GLU A 253 18.17 7.63 -7.59
N ILE A 254 17.68 6.43 -7.31
CA ILE A 254 16.76 5.71 -8.22
C ILE A 254 15.47 6.50 -8.42
N ALA A 255 14.87 7.02 -7.35
CA ALA A 255 13.67 7.85 -7.43
C ALA A 255 13.93 9.17 -8.17
N LYS A 256 15.08 9.82 -7.91
CA LYS A 256 15.53 11.03 -8.60
C LYS A 256 15.72 10.77 -10.10
N PHE A 257 16.37 9.68 -10.47
CA PHE A 257 16.47 9.26 -11.86
C PHE A 257 15.09 9.10 -12.50
N GLY A 258 14.19 8.34 -11.87
CA GLY A 258 12.82 8.17 -12.35
C GLY A 258 12.11 9.52 -12.56
N PHE A 259 12.24 10.43 -11.60
CA PHE A 259 11.67 11.77 -11.70
C PHE A 259 12.21 12.57 -12.91
N PHE A 260 13.50 12.54 -13.15
CA PHE A 260 14.08 13.22 -14.33
C PHE A 260 13.62 12.61 -15.65
N GLN A 261 13.32 11.31 -15.67
CA GLN A 261 12.83 10.67 -16.89
C GLN A 261 11.35 11.01 -17.20
N LEU A 262 10.58 11.51 -16.23
CA LEU A 262 9.18 11.89 -16.45
C LEU A 262 9.02 12.87 -17.63
N LYS A 263 9.93 13.84 -17.78
CA LYS A 263 9.88 14.81 -18.88
C LYS A 263 9.92 14.17 -20.27
N ASN A 264 10.59 13.02 -20.41
CA ASN A 264 10.79 12.32 -21.67
C ASN A 264 9.56 11.49 -22.07
N TYR A 265 8.72 11.11 -21.07
CA TYR A 265 7.56 10.22 -21.24
C TYR A 265 6.27 10.82 -20.65
N LEU A 266 6.18 12.16 -20.64
CA LEU A 266 5.19 12.89 -19.85
C LEU A 266 3.73 12.54 -20.19
N PHE A 267 3.38 12.43 -21.48
CA PHE A 267 1.96 12.30 -21.87
C PHE A 267 1.42 10.89 -21.76
N PHE A 268 2.09 9.89 -22.33
CA PHE A 268 1.59 8.52 -22.42
C PHE A 268 2.40 7.52 -21.60
N GLY A 269 3.42 7.97 -20.90
CA GLY A 269 4.29 7.13 -20.10
C GLY A 269 5.22 6.23 -20.93
N TYR A 270 6.06 5.48 -20.22
CA TYR A 270 6.98 4.51 -20.83
C TYR A 270 6.43 3.08 -20.85
N GLY A 271 5.19 2.88 -20.40
CA GLY A 271 4.51 1.58 -20.32
C GLY A 271 4.58 0.96 -18.94
N THR A 272 3.50 0.28 -18.56
CA THR A 272 3.37 -0.34 -17.25
C THR A 272 4.36 -1.47 -17.02
N GLY A 273 4.99 -1.53 -15.83
CA GLY A 273 5.99 -2.52 -15.46
C GLY A 273 7.30 -2.40 -16.23
N SER A 274 7.58 -1.24 -16.88
CA SER A 274 8.75 -1.06 -17.73
C SER A 274 9.87 -0.25 -17.07
N PHE A 275 9.76 0.11 -15.79
CA PHE A 275 10.76 0.93 -15.11
C PHE A 275 12.16 0.32 -15.16
N GLN A 276 12.27 -0.98 -14.96
CA GLN A 276 13.53 -1.71 -15.06
C GLN A 276 14.22 -1.50 -16.41
N ASN A 277 13.45 -1.61 -17.49
CA ASN A 277 13.99 -1.43 -18.85
C ASN A 277 14.38 0.03 -19.10
N LEU A 278 13.59 0.98 -18.58
CA LEU A 278 13.94 2.41 -18.63
C LEU A 278 15.25 2.69 -17.91
N PHE A 279 15.43 2.09 -16.71
CA PHE A 279 16.66 2.25 -15.94
C PHE A 279 17.87 1.71 -16.70
N GLN A 280 17.77 0.49 -17.23
CA GLN A 280 18.86 -0.13 -17.99
C GLN A 280 19.24 0.65 -19.27
N LEU A 281 18.26 1.27 -19.93
CA LEU A 281 18.49 2.00 -21.18
C LEU A 281 19.13 3.38 -20.97
N ASN A 282 18.80 4.05 -19.86
CA ASN A 282 19.09 5.48 -19.72
C ASN A 282 20.00 5.81 -18.52
N PHE A 283 20.29 4.84 -17.64
CA PHE A 283 21.22 5.09 -16.55
C PHE A 283 22.66 5.00 -17.05
N SER A 284 23.37 6.11 -16.99
CA SER A 284 24.70 6.27 -17.63
C SER A 284 25.87 5.73 -16.82
N GLU A 285 25.66 5.38 -15.56
CA GLU A 285 26.73 4.87 -14.71
C GLU A 285 26.94 3.38 -14.97
N ILE A 286 28.19 3.00 -15.23
CA ILE A 286 28.59 1.60 -15.41
C ILE A 286 28.49 0.92 -14.05
N SER A 287 27.29 0.59 -13.65
CA SER A 287 27.06 -0.18 -12.47
C SER A 287 26.42 -1.50 -12.87
N HIS A 288 26.95 -2.59 -12.33
CA HIS A 288 26.26 -3.89 -12.33
C HIS A 288 24.95 -3.84 -11.50
N LEU A 289 24.52 -2.64 -11.13
CA LEU A 289 23.41 -2.38 -10.25
C LEU A 289 22.13 -2.36 -11.05
N TYR A 290 21.12 -2.96 -10.44
CA TYR A 290 19.87 -3.29 -11.06
C TYR A 290 18.72 -2.72 -10.21
N ALA A 291 17.88 -1.88 -10.82
CA ALA A 291 16.72 -1.34 -10.16
C ALA A 291 15.43 -1.82 -10.82
N ASN A 292 14.64 -2.60 -10.09
CA ASN A 292 13.34 -3.09 -10.56
C ASN A 292 12.24 -2.02 -10.49
N HIS A 293 12.34 -1.13 -9.50
CA HIS A 293 11.34 -0.12 -9.17
C HIS A 293 11.99 1.22 -8.87
N ALA A 294 11.24 2.31 -9.08
CA ALA A 294 11.69 3.67 -8.78
C ALA A 294 11.83 3.95 -7.27
N HIS A 295 11.42 3.04 -6.40
CA HIS A 295 11.31 3.23 -4.95
C HIS A 295 10.46 4.44 -4.52
N SER A 296 9.68 4.98 -5.44
CA SER A 296 8.66 6.00 -5.24
C SER A 296 7.48 5.65 -6.13
N ASP A 297 6.41 5.13 -5.53
CA ASP A 297 5.23 4.64 -6.25
C ASP A 297 4.59 5.75 -7.10
N LEU A 298 4.62 7.00 -6.61
CA LEU A 298 4.09 8.14 -7.34
C LEU A 298 4.89 8.44 -8.61
N VAL A 299 6.22 8.42 -8.52
CA VAL A 299 7.11 8.66 -9.67
C VAL A 299 6.96 7.54 -10.69
N GLU A 300 6.96 6.29 -10.23
CA GLU A 300 6.80 5.11 -11.08
C GLU A 300 5.43 5.13 -11.77
N PHE A 301 4.36 5.39 -11.02
CA PHE A 301 3.01 5.46 -11.56
C PHE A 301 2.85 6.56 -12.62
N ILE A 302 3.31 7.80 -12.34
CA ILE A 302 3.25 8.88 -13.33
C ILE A 302 4.10 8.54 -14.55
N GLY A 303 5.26 7.94 -14.35
CA GLY A 303 6.15 7.58 -15.44
C GLY A 303 5.60 6.47 -16.33
N GLU A 304 5.00 5.44 -15.75
CA GLU A 304 4.42 4.32 -16.48
C GLU A 304 3.13 4.67 -17.23
N PHE A 305 2.25 5.46 -16.59
CA PHE A 305 0.95 5.80 -17.13
C PHE A 305 0.89 7.15 -17.87
N GLY A 306 1.86 8.03 -17.62
CA GLY A 306 1.83 9.40 -18.13
C GLY A 306 0.69 10.23 -17.57
N LEU A 307 0.62 11.49 -17.96
CA LEU A 307 -0.46 12.40 -17.55
C LEU A 307 -1.84 11.93 -18.04
N PHE A 308 -1.90 11.28 -19.20
CA PHE A 308 -3.16 10.78 -19.75
C PHE A 308 -3.73 9.66 -18.87
N GLY A 309 -2.93 8.64 -18.51
CA GLY A 309 -3.38 7.58 -17.63
C GLY A 309 -3.70 8.07 -16.21
N CYS A 310 -2.89 9.01 -15.68
CA CYS A 310 -3.15 9.65 -14.38
C CYS A 310 -4.48 10.44 -14.39
N SER A 311 -4.79 11.15 -15.48
CA SER A 311 -6.06 11.88 -15.61
C SER A 311 -7.27 10.95 -15.62
N LEU A 312 -7.20 9.80 -16.29
CA LEU A 312 -8.26 8.78 -16.27
C LEU A 312 -8.50 8.24 -14.85
N LEU A 313 -7.43 8.02 -14.09
CA LEU A 313 -7.54 7.58 -12.72
C LEU A 313 -8.15 8.67 -11.83
N LEU A 314 -7.72 9.93 -11.96
CA LEU A 314 -8.29 11.06 -11.23
C LEU A 314 -9.78 11.24 -11.53
N LEU A 315 -10.20 11.14 -12.78
CA LEU A 315 -11.62 11.18 -13.16
C LEU A 315 -12.42 10.05 -12.51
N SER A 316 -11.85 8.83 -12.45
CA SER A 316 -12.47 7.71 -11.76
C SER A 316 -12.63 7.96 -10.26
N LEU A 317 -11.61 8.52 -9.61
CA LEU A 317 -11.65 8.89 -8.19
C LEU A 317 -12.67 10.01 -7.94
N LEU A 318 -12.72 11.04 -8.78
CA LEU A 318 -13.72 12.12 -8.68
C LEU A 318 -15.15 11.58 -8.80
N ASN A 319 -15.41 10.69 -9.75
CA ASN A 319 -16.73 10.05 -9.89
C ASN A 319 -17.10 9.23 -8.65
N PHE A 320 -16.14 8.56 -8.03
CA PHE A 320 -16.34 7.86 -6.77
C PHE A 320 -16.75 8.80 -5.63
N PHE A 321 -16.16 10.01 -5.55
CA PHE A 321 -16.51 11.01 -4.53
C PHE A 321 -17.86 11.70 -4.75
N ILE A 322 -18.22 11.97 -6.01
CA ILE A 322 -19.49 12.63 -6.35
C ILE A 322 -20.69 11.74 -6.01
N ASN A 323 -20.57 10.44 -6.08
CA ASN A 323 -21.60 9.49 -5.72
C ASN A 323 -21.84 9.48 -4.20
N LYS A 324 -22.89 10.18 -3.74
CA LYS A 324 -23.25 10.39 -2.32
C LYS A 324 -23.38 9.12 -1.47
N ASN A 325 -23.56 7.95 -2.08
CA ASN A 325 -23.64 6.66 -1.36
C ASN A 325 -22.27 6.11 -0.94
N SER A 326 -21.18 6.76 -1.31
CA SER A 326 -19.82 6.28 -1.08
C SER A 326 -19.18 6.76 0.24
N TYR A 327 -19.82 7.62 1.02
CA TYR A 327 -19.26 8.12 2.28
C TYR A 327 -19.37 7.10 3.43
N SER A 328 -18.88 5.89 3.21
CA SER A 328 -18.60 5.00 4.34
C SER A 328 -17.17 5.25 4.84
N PHE A 329 -16.96 5.06 6.15
CA PHE A 329 -15.63 5.15 6.77
C PHE A 329 -14.57 4.32 6.01
N ILE A 330 -14.94 3.11 5.55
CA ILE A 330 -14.06 2.23 4.78
C ILE A 330 -13.62 2.89 3.48
N ASN A 331 -14.52 3.58 2.77
CA ASN A 331 -14.20 4.22 1.50
C ASN A 331 -13.21 5.37 1.64
N ILE A 332 -13.32 6.14 2.73
CA ILE A 332 -12.38 7.23 3.04
C ILE A 332 -10.98 6.65 3.32
N ILE A 333 -10.91 5.57 4.09
CA ILE A 333 -9.63 4.93 4.40
C ILE A 333 -9.00 4.30 3.15
N ILE A 334 -9.76 3.58 2.33
CA ILE A 334 -9.24 3.00 1.08
C ILE A 334 -8.62 4.09 0.21
N LEU A 335 -9.23 5.25 0.16
CA LEU A 335 -8.67 6.40 -0.55
C LEU A 335 -7.33 6.87 0.01
N PHE A 336 -7.20 6.99 1.33
CA PHE A 336 -5.91 7.31 1.95
C PHE A 336 -4.85 6.26 1.63
N TYR A 337 -5.21 4.98 1.59
CA TYR A 337 -4.29 3.90 1.22
C TYR A 337 -3.88 3.90 -0.26
N LEU A 338 -4.71 4.47 -1.15
CA LEU A 338 -4.38 4.61 -2.57
C LEU A 338 -3.48 5.82 -2.87
N ILE A 339 -3.45 6.82 -1.97
CA ILE A 339 -2.66 8.05 -2.14
C ILE A 339 -1.25 7.91 -1.55
N ILE A 340 -1.08 7.03 -0.57
CA ILE A 340 0.20 6.78 0.12
C ILE A 340 0.91 5.57 -0.49
#